data_0fc0529f0693a50f20652c39e1ff886a
#
_entry.id   0fc0529f0693a50f20652c39e1ff886a
#
_cell.length_a   1.000
_cell.length_b   1.000
_cell.length_c   1.000
_cell.angle_alpha   90.00
_cell.angle_beta   90.00
_cell.angle_gamma   90.00
#
_symmetry.space_group_name_H-M   'P 1'
#
loop_
_entity.id
_entity.type
_entity.pdbx_description
1 polymer ?
#
loop_
_entity_poly.entity_id
_entity_poly.type
_entity_poly.pdbx_seq_one_letter_code
_entity_poly.pdbx_strand_id
1 'polypeptide(L)'
;MTRLLFTTLLCALGTVQAFAQSEVSQHWLELDDDERNAAFTLMLRDSNRKCDQVTRTLYNGSVLGVDDWEAKCRDRNSYSFSVLVEPNETIITSMSCRELMATRKILLQRAGSKKKPTGCKIR
;
A
#
# COMPACT_ATOMS: atom_id res chain seq x y z
N MET A 1 -56.21 -32.65 8.56
CA MET A 1 -55.30 -32.39 7.41
C MET A 1 -54.67 -31.05 7.63
N THR A 2 -53.51 -31.03 8.26
CA THR A 2 -52.78 -29.80 8.64
C THR A 2 -51.62 -29.62 7.67
N ARG A 3 -51.71 -28.62 6.77
CA ARG A 3 -50.64 -28.28 5.85
C ARG A 3 -49.67 -27.35 6.57
N LEU A 4 -48.47 -27.85 6.88
CA LEU A 4 -47.33 -27.07 7.33
C LEU A 4 -46.69 -26.36 6.12
N LEU A 5 -46.81 -25.04 6.07
CA LEU A 5 -46.09 -24.18 5.14
C LEU A 5 -44.69 -23.93 5.73
N PHE A 6 -43.70 -24.59 5.15
CA PHE A 6 -42.28 -24.25 5.40
C PHE A 6 -41.92 -23.00 4.61
N THR A 7 -41.82 -21.90 5.31
CA THR A 7 -41.28 -20.66 4.74
C THR A 7 -39.77 -20.73 4.83
N THR A 8 -39.12 -21.06 3.71
CA THR A 8 -37.66 -20.97 3.58
C THR A 8 -37.23 -19.53 3.51
N LEU A 9 -36.66 -19.04 4.60
CA LEU A 9 -36.00 -17.73 4.68
C LEU A 9 -34.63 -17.83 3.99
N LEU A 10 -34.56 -17.35 2.74
CA LEU A 10 -33.31 -17.22 2.01
C LEU A 10 -32.54 -16.04 2.62
N CYS A 11 -31.57 -16.32 3.51
CA CYS A 11 -30.56 -15.36 3.90
C CYS A 11 -29.62 -15.13 2.71
N ALA A 12 -29.84 -14.03 2.00
CA ALA A 12 -28.86 -13.49 1.04
C ALA A 12 -27.63 -13.02 1.85
N LEU A 13 -26.64 -13.89 1.98
CA LEU A 13 -25.31 -13.53 2.48
C LEU A 13 -24.65 -12.65 1.40
N GLY A 14 -24.84 -11.34 1.52
CA GLY A 14 -24.05 -10.37 0.77
C GLY A 14 -22.58 -10.58 1.15
N THR A 15 -21.80 -11.18 0.24
CA THR A 15 -20.34 -11.22 0.37
C THR A 15 -19.83 -9.79 0.29
N VAL A 16 -19.54 -9.18 1.43
CA VAL A 16 -18.71 -8.00 1.48
C VAL A 16 -17.34 -8.44 1.00
N GLN A 17 -17.03 -8.13 -0.26
CA GLN A 17 -15.67 -8.27 -0.76
C GLN A 17 -14.82 -7.22 -0.03
N ALA A 18 -14.26 -7.61 1.10
CA ALA A 18 -13.15 -6.89 1.69
C ALA A 18 -12.04 -6.90 0.63
N PHE A 19 -11.60 -5.73 0.18
CA PHE A 19 -10.44 -5.61 -0.70
C PHE A 19 -9.26 -6.23 0.04
N ALA A 20 -8.90 -7.46 -0.34
CA ALA A 20 -7.85 -8.21 0.31
C ALA A 20 -6.51 -7.51 0.02
N GLN A 21 -5.72 -7.35 1.06
CA GLN A 21 -4.32 -7.02 1.01
C GLN A 21 -3.61 -7.94 0.00
N SER A 22 -2.66 -7.40 -0.78
CA SER A 22 -1.91 -8.19 -1.75
C SER A 22 -1.11 -9.31 -1.08
N GLU A 23 -0.90 -10.42 -1.78
CA GLU A 23 -0.05 -11.52 -1.29
C GLU A 23 1.40 -11.03 -1.03
N VAL A 24 1.88 -10.10 -1.84
CA VAL A 24 3.19 -9.48 -1.66
C VAL A 24 3.27 -8.73 -0.33
N SER A 25 2.27 -7.92 -0.02
CA SER A 25 2.23 -7.19 1.25
C SER A 25 2.06 -8.13 2.45
N GLN A 26 1.27 -9.19 2.31
CA GLN A 26 1.15 -10.22 3.33
C GLN A 26 2.51 -10.88 3.61
N HIS A 27 3.22 -11.27 2.55
CA HIS A 27 4.56 -11.83 2.67
C HIS A 27 5.53 -10.87 3.38
N TRP A 28 5.55 -9.59 3.00
CA TRP A 28 6.42 -8.60 3.66
C TRP A 28 6.08 -8.39 5.14
N LEU A 29 4.81 -8.50 5.52
CA LEU A 29 4.39 -8.41 6.93
C LEU A 29 4.81 -9.62 7.76
N GLU A 30 4.98 -10.78 7.14
CA GLU A 30 5.44 -12.02 7.79
C GLU A 30 6.97 -12.02 8.02
N LEU A 31 7.73 -11.24 7.24
CA LEU A 31 9.17 -11.08 7.44
C LEU A 31 9.46 -10.34 8.75
N ASP A 32 10.57 -10.67 9.38
CA ASP A 32 11.07 -9.83 10.47
C ASP A 32 11.57 -8.46 9.92
N ASP A 33 11.87 -7.53 10.81
CA ASP A 33 12.24 -6.17 10.43
C ASP A 33 13.53 -6.13 9.61
N ASP A 34 14.52 -6.96 9.93
CA ASP A 34 15.81 -6.99 9.24
C ASP A 34 15.67 -7.59 7.84
N GLU A 35 14.93 -8.68 7.70
CA GLU A 35 14.63 -9.31 6.41
C GLU A 35 13.82 -8.37 5.51
N ARG A 36 12.81 -7.73 6.06
CA ARG A 36 11.98 -6.77 5.34
C ARG A 36 12.78 -5.54 4.90
N ASN A 37 13.61 -4.98 5.79
CA ASN A 37 14.50 -3.87 5.45
C ASN A 37 15.49 -4.24 4.35
N ALA A 38 16.03 -5.46 4.37
CA ALA A 38 16.91 -5.97 3.32
C ALA A 38 16.19 -6.08 1.97
N ALA A 39 14.97 -6.61 1.95
CA ALA A 39 14.15 -6.72 0.74
C ALA A 39 13.86 -5.34 0.13
N PHE A 40 13.47 -4.36 0.92
CA PHE A 40 13.21 -2.99 0.46
C PHE A 40 14.50 -2.30 -0.02
N THR A 41 15.63 -2.57 0.62
CA THR A 41 16.94 -2.08 0.17
C THR A 41 17.27 -2.56 -1.24
N LEU A 42 17.06 -3.85 -1.52
CA LEU A 42 17.29 -4.43 -2.84
C LEU A 42 16.35 -3.82 -3.89
N MET A 43 15.07 -3.68 -3.59
CA MET A 43 14.10 -3.07 -4.51
C MET A 43 14.48 -1.64 -4.87
N LEU A 44 14.94 -0.84 -3.91
CA LEU A 44 15.38 0.53 -4.16
C LEU A 44 16.63 0.58 -5.03
N ARG A 45 17.60 -0.31 -4.80
CA ARG A 45 18.80 -0.42 -5.64
C ARG A 45 18.46 -0.83 -7.06
N ASP A 46 17.62 -1.83 -7.24
CA ASP A 46 17.19 -2.31 -8.56
C ASP A 46 16.43 -1.24 -9.35
N SER A 47 15.75 -0.33 -8.64
CA SER A 47 15.05 0.81 -9.21
C SER A 47 15.94 2.06 -9.39
N ASN A 48 17.25 1.93 -9.21
CA ASN A 48 18.21 3.05 -9.23
C ASN A 48 17.86 4.19 -8.25
N ARG A 49 17.24 3.87 -7.14
CA ARG A 49 16.96 4.83 -6.08
C ARG A 49 18.15 4.95 -5.13
N LYS A 50 18.44 6.17 -4.74
CA LYS A 50 19.53 6.47 -3.80
C LYS A 50 19.12 6.06 -2.38
N CYS A 51 19.58 4.90 -1.96
CA CYS A 51 19.39 4.35 -0.61
C CYS A 51 20.55 3.41 -0.30
N ASP A 52 21.32 3.72 0.72
CA ASP A 52 22.41 2.85 1.17
C ASP A 52 21.88 1.61 1.88
N GLN A 53 20.94 1.79 2.78
CA GLN A 53 20.28 0.73 3.52
C GLN A 53 18.96 1.24 4.08
N VAL A 54 17.89 0.46 3.91
CA VAL A 54 16.62 0.69 4.59
C VAL A 54 16.79 0.31 6.07
N THR A 55 16.42 1.23 6.94
CA THR A 55 16.48 1.04 8.40
C THR A 55 15.12 0.85 9.03
N ARG A 56 14.05 1.23 8.33
CA ARG A 56 12.69 1.13 8.82
C ARG A 56 11.71 1.08 7.67
N THR A 57 10.65 0.29 7.83
CA THR A 57 9.51 0.22 6.93
C THR A 57 8.21 0.48 7.69
N LEU A 58 7.20 0.98 6.99
CA LEU A 58 5.87 1.23 7.50
C LEU A 58 4.82 0.80 6.48
N TYR A 59 3.88 -0.03 6.89
CA TYR A 59 2.70 -0.37 6.11
C TYR A 59 1.55 0.58 6.45
N ASN A 60 1.02 1.27 5.47
CA ASN A 60 -0.06 2.24 5.64
C ASN A 60 -1.47 1.68 5.37
N GLY A 61 -1.55 0.43 4.95
CA GLY A 61 -2.81 -0.22 4.61
C GLY A 61 -3.07 -0.28 3.10
N SER A 62 -4.26 -0.73 2.75
CA SER A 62 -4.72 -0.88 1.37
C SER A 62 -5.89 0.07 1.11
N VAL A 63 -5.82 0.80 0.00
CA VAL A 63 -6.90 1.69 -0.46
C VAL A 63 -7.18 1.40 -1.92
N LEU A 64 -8.42 1.05 -2.25
CA LEU A 64 -8.86 0.73 -3.61
C LEU A 64 -7.99 -0.33 -4.33
N GLY A 65 -7.55 -1.35 -3.59
CA GLY A 65 -6.73 -2.44 -4.14
C GLY A 65 -5.25 -2.08 -4.32
N VAL A 66 -4.81 -0.94 -3.83
CA VAL A 66 -3.41 -0.51 -3.82
C VAL A 66 -2.90 -0.52 -2.39
N ASP A 67 -1.88 -1.33 -2.12
CA ASP A 67 -1.19 -1.31 -0.84
C ASP A 67 -0.14 -0.21 -0.82
N ASP A 68 -0.07 0.51 0.28
CA ASP A 68 0.87 1.59 0.49
C ASP A 68 1.88 1.25 1.59
N TRP A 69 3.15 1.32 1.22
CA TRP A 69 4.29 1.12 2.09
C TRP A 69 5.21 2.33 2.07
N GLU A 70 5.94 2.50 3.13
CA GLU A 70 7.00 3.50 3.21
C GLU A 70 8.28 2.87 3.72
N ALA A 71 9.42 3.36 3.23
CA ALA A 71 10.74 2.94 3.67
C ALA A 71 11.62 4.15 3.96
N LYS A 72 12.37 4.08 5.05
CA LYS A 72 13.37 5.09 5.42
C LYS A 72 14.77 4.52 5.28
N CYS A 73 15.63 5.25 4.59
CA CYS A 73 17.03 4.90 4.42
C CYS A 73 17.90 5.56 5.51
N ARG A 74 19.06 4.96 5.80
CA ARG A 74 20.04 5.49 6.73
C ARG A 74 20.59 6.85 6.29
N ASP A 75 20.70 7.09 4.97
CA ASP A 75 21.12 8.36 4.37
C ASP A 75 20.07 9.47 4.41
N ARG A 76 18.99 9.31 5.17
CA ARG A 76 17.84 10.20 5.34
C ARG A 76 16.87 10.26 4.15
N ASN A 77 17.12 9.58 3.04
CA ASN A 77 16.13 9.44 1.99
C ASN A 77 14.96 8.56 2.48
N SER A 78 13.77 8.88 2.03
CA SER A 78 12.57 8.09 2.31
C SER A 78 11.76 7.91 1.03
N TYR A 79 11.10 6.77 0.91
CA TYR A 79 10.37 6.37 -0.28
C TYR A 79 8.99 5.83 0.08
N SER A 80 8.03 6.11 -0.80
CA SER A 80 6.71 5.46 -0.80
C SER A 80 6.71 4.38 -1.86
N PHE A 81 6.13 3.23 -1.55
CA PHE A 81 5.92 2.11 -2.46
C PHE A 81 4.43 1.86 -2.60
N SER A 82 3.98 1.69 -3.82
CA SER A 82 2.61 1.28 -4.12
C SER A 82 2.63 -0.10 -4.75
N VAL A 83 1.84 -1.02 -4.22
CA VAL A 83 1.68 -2.38 -4.74
C VAL A 83 0.27 -2.49 -5.32
N LEU A 84 0.18 -2.56 -6.64
CA LEU A 84 -1.06 -2.75 -7.39
C LEU A 84 -1.10 -4.18 -7.92
N VAL A 85 -2.15 -4.90 -7.59
CA VAL A 85 -2.39 -6.25 -8.12
C VAL A 85 -3.35 -6.16 -9.31
N GLU A 86 -2.82 -6.46 -10.48
CA GLU A 86 -3.57 -6.64 -11.71
C GLU A 86 -3.86 -8.13 -11.95
N PRO A 87 -4.83 -8.51 -12.81
CA PRO A 87 -5.19 -9.91 -13.00
C PRO A 87 -4.04 -10.83 -13.43
N ASN A 88 -3.03 -10.30 -14.13
CA ASN A 88 -1.92 -11.07 -14.68
C ASN A 88 -0.55 -10.68 -14.13
N GLU A 89 -0.47 -9.61 -13.33
CA GLU A 89 0.81 -9.12 -12.81
C GLU A 89 0.64 -8.32 -11.53
N THR A 90 1.70 -8.23 -10.75
CA THR A 90 1.79 -7.31 -9.62
C THR A 90 2.77 -6.20 -9.96
N ILE A 91 2.29 -4.96 -9.91
CA ILE A 91 3.07 -3.77 -10.22
C ILE A 91 3.51 -3.14 -8.90
N ILE A 92 4.83 -3.03 -8.71
CA ILE A 92 5.42 -2.33 -7.57
C ILE A 92 6.10 -1.08 -8.10
N THR A 93 5.66 0.07 -7.63
CA THR A 93 6.26 1.36 -7.97
C THR A 93 6.83 2.01 -6.72
N SER A 94 7.92 2.75 -6.89
CA SER A 94 8.52 3.54 -5.81
C SER A 94 8.66 5.00 -6.21
N MET A 95 8.42 5.88 -5.25
CA MET A 95 8.57 7.33 -5.41
C MET A 95 9.23 7.88 -4.15
N SER A 96 10.16 8.84 -4.30
CA SER A 96 10.68 9.50 -3.10
C SER A 96 9.57 10.25 -2.38
N CYS A 97 9.67 10.35 -1.05
CA CYS A 97 8.66 11.09 -0.27
C CYS A 97 8.60 12.57 -0.66
N ARG A 98 9.71 13.10 -1.18
CA ARG A 98 9.78 14.46 -1.73
C ARG A 98 9.01 14.58 -3.04
N GLU A 99 9.18 13.64 -3.98
CA GLU A 99 8.43 13.57 -5.23
C GLU A 99 6.94 13.39 -4.97
N LEU A 100 6.58 12.50 -4.03
CA LEU A 100 5.19 12.27 -3.62
C LEU A 100 4.53 13.57 -3.14
N MET A 101 5.21 14.33 -2.27
CA MET A 101 4.69 15.61 -1.77
C MET A 101 4.52 16.64 -2.89
N ALA A 102 5.50 16.75 -3.80
CA ALA A 102 5.42 17.65 -4.95
C ALA A 102 4.25 17.29 -5.88
N THR A 103 4.05 16.01 -6.17
CA THR A 103 2.93 15.51 -6.98
C THR A 103 1.59 15.83 -6.33
N ARG A 104 1.45 15.54 -5.05
CA ARG A 104 0.21 15.85 -4.29
C ARG A 104 -0.09 17.35 -4.27
N LYS A 105 0.94 18.19 -4.15
CA LYS A 105 0.79 19.66 -4.21
C LYS A 105 0.19 20.08 -5.56
N ILE A 106 0.72 19.58 -6.67
CA ILE A 106 0.22 19.89 -8.01
C ILE A 106 -1.23 19.44 -8.18
N LEU A 107 -1.56 18.22 -7.75
CA LEU A 107 -2.92 17.69 -7.85
C LEU A 107 -3.92 18.52 -7.04
N LEU A 108 -3.57 18.90 -5.82
CA LEU A 108 -4.41 19.75 -4.97
C LEU A 108 -4.62 21.14 -5.59
N GLN A 109 -3.59 21.73 -6.18
CA GLN A 109 -3.69 23.02 -6.88
C GLN A 109 -4.62 22.93 -8.09
N ARG A 110 -4.49 21.88 -8.91
CA ARG A 110 -5.37 21.65 -10.08
C ARG A 110 -6.83 21.43 -9.67
N ALA A 111 -7.06 20.78 -8.53
CA ALA A 111 -8.39 20.58 -7.97
C ALA A 111 -8.95 21.81 -7.25
N GLY A 112 -8.23 22.93 -7.19
CA GLY A 112 -8.64 24.14 -6.46
C GLY A 112 -8.71 23.95 -4.95
N SER A 113 -8.06 22.92 -4.41
CA SER A 113 -8.08 22.61 -2.98
C SER A 113 -7.10 23.48 -2.20
N LYS A 114 -7.55 23.99 -1.05
CA LYS A 114 -6.73 24.75 -0.09
C LYS A 114 -6.03 23.84 0.94
N LYS A 115 -6.19 22.52 0.83
CA LYS A 115 -5.56 21.56 1.74
C LYS A 115 -4.04 21.57 1.55
N LYS A 116 -3.31 21.41 2.65
CA LYS A 116 -1.85 21.20 2.57
C LYS A 116 -1.55 19.80 2.04
N PRO A 117 -0.56 19.64 1.15
CA PRO A 117 -0.12 18.32 0.72
C PRO A 117 0.49 17.57 1.90
N THR A 118 0.17 16.29 2.03
CA THR A 118 0.80 15.40 3.00
C THR A 118 1.90 14.59 2.31
N GLY A 119 3.06 14.49 2.94
CA GLY A 119 4.14 13.60 2.53
C GLY A 119 4.01 12.20 3.15
N CYS A 120 5.12 11.47 3.21
CA CYS A 120 5.19 10.21 3.92
C CYS A 120 5.00 10.40 5.43
N LYS A 121 4.50 9.36 6.09
CA LYS A 121 4.32 9.33 7.55
C LYS A 121 5.61 8.92 8.27
N ILE A 122 6.46 8.14 7.60
CA ILE A 122 7.71 7.65 8.15
C ILE A 122 8.69 8.82 8.37
N ARG A 123 9.22 8.93 9.60
CA ARG A 123 10.16 9.99 10.01
C ARG A 123 11.46 9.39 10.50
#